data_197aecfadf277e8f8407d21ffbc8a1f1
#
_entry.id   197aecfadf277e8f8407d21ffbc8a1f1
#
_cell.length_a   1.000
_cell.length_b   1.000
_cell.length_c   1.000
_cell.angle_alpha   90.00
_cell.angle_beta   90.00
_cell.angle_gamma   90.00
#
_symmetry.space_group_name_H-M   'P 1'
#
loop_
_entity.id
_entity.type
_entity.pdbx_description
1 polymer ?
#
loop_
_entity_poly.entity_id
_entity_poly.type
_entity_poly.pdbx_seq_one_letter_code
_entity_poly.pdbx_strand_id
1 'polypeptide(L)'
;MKISFLVTYYNQARFVKQSLESILALNVPCDYEILVGDDGSTDGTVEEIKKYMTENSNIKLFVMDRDVNVTYDAVLRVSAIRLHLLENSKGSYYCILDGDDWYLTKTFVQEALHIMEQDQTLSICAFNFAWVSNDDIKIHSPSIKEGKNSAQEYLLTTYIHAAACVFRNVFDMEKIQFMKELGFFDDQNIMAAHLQDGGMYYIPKVVLAYRQTGSGIWTGMSQYEKHVLDAFEYDIFTKHAHKYEKEIRLRFFTSLKFVWSNRDRFYIELGSKKASNYISLAKKLDGLFYRIINFDKLNTKDRHCVRKILKDTLLHKFIRCVKYMFRLAGKIVKALLPYWLVDLFNKKNKPAIGQ
;
A
#
# COMPACT_ATOMS: atom_id res chain seq x y z
N MET A 1 16.56 -20.96 -1.77
CA MET A 1 15.66 -20.05 -2.53
C MET A 1 15.81 -18.65 -1.97
N LYS A 2 16.01 -17.64 -2.80
CA LYS A 2 16.30 -16.28 -2.32
C LYS A 2 15.17 -15.29 -2.57
N ILE A 3 14.37 -15.46 -3.63
CA ILE A 3 13.24 -14.59 -3.94
C ILE A 3 11.99 -15.38 -4.34
N SER A 4 10.82 -14.94 -3.89
CA SER A 4 9.51 -15.48 -4.25
C SER A 4 8.69 -14.40 -4.97
N PHE A 5 8.16 -14.73 -6.15
CA PHE A 5 7.18 -13.89 -6.86
C PHE A 5 5.79 -14.40 -6.50
N LEU A 6 4.96 -13.53 -5.93
CA LEU A 6 3.59 -13.81 -5.50
C LEU A 6 2.65 -13.19 -6.53
N VAL A 7 1.99 -14.03 -7.33
CA VAL A 7 1.13 -13.58 -8.44
C VAL A 7 -0.31 -13.97 -8.20
N THR A 8 -1.25 -13.05 -8.35
CA THR A 8 -2.67 -13.29 -8.04
C THR A 8 -3.55 -13.11 -9.26
N TYR A 9 -4.46 -14.07 -9.52
CA TYR A 9 -5.39 -14.04 -10.63
C TYR A 9 -6.84 -14.26 -10.20
N TYR A 10 -7.77 -13.65 -10.95
CA TYR A 10 -9.18 -13.98 -10.94
C TYR A 10 -9.82 -13.59 -12.27
N ASN A 11 -10.22 -14.58 -13.08
CA ASN A 11 -10.81 -14.41 -14.42
C ASN A 11 -9.96 -13.49 -15.32
N GLN A 12 -8.68 -13.84 -15.47
CA GLN A 12 -7.68 -13.05 -16.18
C GLN A 12 -6.89 -13.87 -17.22
N ALA A 13 -7.50 -14.92 -17.82
CA ALA A 13 -6.85 -15.83 -18.78
C ALA A 13 -6.06 -15.09 -19.87
N ARG A 14 -6.62 -14.01 -20.42
CA ARG A 14 -5.99 -13.20 -21.48
C ARG A 14 -4.69 -12.49 -21.05
N PHE A 15 -4.43 -12.35 -19.77
CA PHE A 15 -3.25 -11.62 -19.24
C PHE A 15 -2.16 -12.55 -18.72
N VAL A 16 -2.47 -13.83 -18.46
CA VAL A 16 -1.53 -14.83 -17.90
C VAL A 16 -0.22 -14.85 -18.66
N LYS A 17 -0.29 -14.89 -20.00
CA LYS A 17 0.90 -14.90 -20.84
C LYS A 17 1.81 -13.70 -20.55
N GLN A 18 1.28 -12.49 -20.61
CA GLN A 18 2.08 -11.28 -20.49
C GLN A 18 2.68 -11.13 -19.08
N SER A 19 1.90 -11.42 -18.04
CA SER A 19 2.37 -11.30 -16.65
C SER A 19 3.45 -12.34 -16.33
N LEU A 20 3.24 -13.63 -16.62
CA LEU A 20 4.22 -14.68 -16.33
C LEU A 20 5.49 -14.55 -17.18
N GLU A 21 5.37 -14.27 -18.49
CA GLU A 21 6.54 -14.04 -19.36
C GLU A 21 7.37 -12.85 -18.89
N SER A 22 6.74 -11.80 -18.34
CA SER A 22 7.47 -10.65 -17.79
C SER A 22 8.34 -11.02 -16.58
N ILE A 23 7.89 -11.97 -15.73
CA ILE A 23 8.66 -12.49 -14.59
C ILE A 23 9.78 -13.42 -15.10
N LEU A 24 9.44 -14.36 -15.99
CA LEU A 24 10.40 -15.33 -16.54
C LEU A 24 11.53 -14.65 -17.32
N ALA A 25 11.28 -13.45 -17.88
CA ALA A 25 12.27 -12.66 -18.59
C ALA A 25 13.21 -11.85 -17.67
N LEU A 26 12.99 -11.83 -16.34
CA LEU A 26 13.83 -11.08 -15.41
C LEU A 26 15.22 -11.70 -15.25
N ASN A 27 16.22 -10.86 -15.16
CA ASN A 27 17.57 -11.25 -14.79
C ASN A 27 17.67 -11.41 -13.26
N VAL A 28 17.16 -12.52 -12.74
CA VAL A 28 17.21 -12.82 -11.31
C VAL A 28 18.57 -13.44 -10.97
N PRO A 29 19.39 -12.83 -10.10
CA PRO A 29 20.77 -13.27 -9.86
C PRO A 29 20.89 -14.44 -8.87
N CYS A 30 19.77 -15.08 -8.53
CA CYS A 30 19.71 -16.15 -7.54
C CYS A 30 18.53 -17.08 -7.83
N ASP A 31 18.41 -18.17 -7.07
CA ASP A 31 17.24 -19.04 -7.13
C ASP A 31 15.95 -18.27 -6.84
N TYR A 32 14.88 -18.62 -7.55
CA TYR A 32 13.57 -18.04 -7.34
C TYR A 32 12.45 -19.05 -7.55
N GLU A 33 11.29 -18.72 -6.99
CA GLU A 33 10.04 -19.43 -7.22
C GLU A 33 8.94 -18.44 -7.61
N ILE A 34 7.97 -18.92 -8.36
CA ILE A 34 6.76 -18.17 -8.71
C ILE A 34 5.58 -18.90 -8.06
N LEU A 35 4.95 -18.27 -7.08
CA LEU A 35 3.78 -18.78 -6.40
C LEU A 35 2.56 -18.06 -6.98
N VAL A 36 1.71 -18.80 -7.66
CA VAL A 36 0.52 -18.29 -8.33
C VAL A 36 -0.69 -18.65 -7.50
N GLY A 37 -1.48 -17.66 -7.13
CA GLY A 37 -2.78 -17.81 -6.45
C GLY A 37 -3.91 -17.48 -7.41
N ASP A 38 -4.81 -18.42 -7.62
CA ASP A 38 -6.03 -18.22 -8.39
C ASP A 38 -7.26 -18.21 -7.48
N ASP A 39 -8.12 -17.19 -7.62
CA ASP A 39 -9.33 -17.02 -6.79
C ASP A 39 -10.54 -17.80 -7.29
N GLY A 40 -10.35 -19.01 -7.82
CA GLY A 40 -11.43 -19.82 -8.35
C GLY A 40 -11.94 -19.30 -9.69
N SER A 41 -11.02 -19.02 -10.61
CA SER A 41 -11.34 -18.56 -11.96
C SER A 41 -12.14 -19.60 -12.76
N THR A 42 -12.99 -19.10 -13.67
CA THR A 42 -13.86 -19.92 -14.54
C THR A 42 -13.69 -19.62 -16.04
N ASP A 43 -12.73 -18.74 -16.39
CA ASP A 43 -12.53 -18.24 -17.76
C ASP A 43 -11.36 -18.89 -18.51
N GLY A 44 -10.77 -19.98 -17.95
CA GLY A 44 -9.57 -20.61 -18.52
C GLY A 44 -8.25 -20.10 -17.96
N THR A 45 -8.25 -19.23 -16.95
CA THR A 45 -7.04 -18.72 -16.29
C THR A 45 -6.16 -19.86 -15.76
N VAL A 46 -6.76 -20.82 -15.05
CA VAL A 46 -6.04 -21.97 -14.47
C VAL A 46 -5.38 -22.83 -15.55
N GLU A 47 -6.08 -23.07 -16.65
CA GLU A 47 -5.58 -23.84 -17.79
C GLU A 47 -4.37 -23.17 -18.45
N GLU A 48 -4.43 -21.83 -18.61
CA GLU A 48 -3.30 -21.07 -19.15
C GLU A 48 -2.09 -21.13 -18.21
N ILE A 49 -2.25 -20.98 -16.88
CA ILE A 49 -1.17 -21.08 -15.90
C ILE A 49 -0.53 -22.47 -15.94
N LYS A 50 -1.33 -23.54 -16.03
CA LYS A 50 -0.83 -24.92 -16.10
C LYS A 50 0.08 -25.20 -17.30
N LYS A 51 -0.11 -24.50 -18.43
CA LYS A 51 0.81 -24.62 -19.58
C LYS A 51 2.22 -24.15 -19.20
N TYR A 52 2.34 -23.02 -18.48
CA TYR A 52 3.65 -22.53 -18.00
C TYR A 52 4.30 -23.47 -16.98
N MET A 53 3.51 -24.14 -16.13
CA MET A 53 4.04 -25.10 -15.15
C MET A 53 4.68 -26.32 -15.80
N THR A 54 4.24 -26.72 -17.00
CA THR A 54 4.84 -27.86 -17.71
C THR A 54 6.29 -27.60 -18.15
N GLU A 55 6.62 -26.33 -18.41
CA GLU A 55 7.92 -25.89 -18.90
C GLU A 55 8.80 -25.28 -17.77
N ASN A 56 8.19 -24.89 -16.64
CA ASN A 56 8.85 -24.16 -15.56
C ASN A 56 8.54 -24.81 -14.20
N SER A 57 9.44 -25.64 -13.71
CA SER A 57 9.28 -26.38 -12.45
C SER A 57 9.28 -25.50 -11.19
N ASN A 58 9.69 -24.24 -11.30
CA ASN A 58 9.69 -23.25 -10.24
C ASN A 58 8.35 -22.50 -10.10
N ILE A 59 7.34 -22.81 -10.93
CA ILE A 59 5.98 -22.27 -10.81
C ILE A 59 5.12 -23.25 -10.01
N LYS A 60 4.42 -22.73 -8.99
CA LYS A 60 3.43 -23.46 -8.19
C LYS A 60 2.11 -22.74 -8.20
N LEU A 61 1.03 -23.47 -8.38
CA LEU A 61 -0.33 -22.94 -8.42
C LEU A 61 -1.12 -23.35 -7.17
N PHE A 62 -1.78 -22.40 -6.57
CA PHE A 62 -2.74 -22.54 -5.47
C PHE A 62 -4.10 -22.02 -5.95
N VAL A 63 -5.09 -22.89 -6.04
CA VAL A 63 -6.47 -22.51 -6.40
C VAL A 63 -7.30 -22.41 -5.14
N MET A 64 -7.91 -21.26 -4.91
CA MET A 64 -8.77 -21.02 -3.75
C MET A 64 -10.20 -21.44 -4.06
N ASP A 65 -10.81 -22.19 -3.15
CA ASP A 65 -12.22 -22.56 -3.28
C ASP A 65 -13.14 -21.34 -3.31
N ARG A 66 -14.14 -21.38 -4.19
CA ARG A 66 -15.14 -20.33 -4.33
C ARG A 66 -16.54 -20.92 -4.42
N ASP A 67 -17.39 -20.61 -3.43
CA ASP A 67 -18.80 -20.95 -3.48
C ASP A 67 -19.53 -19.93 -4.36
N VAL A 68 -20.15 -20.40 -5.43
CA VAL A 68 -20.90 -19.57 -6.39
C VAL A 68 -22.13 -18.89 -5.76
N ASN A 69 -22.62 -19.39 -4.62
CA ASN A 69 -23.74 -18.81 -3.88
C ASN A 69 -23.33 -17.71 -2.91
N VAL A 70 -22.03 -17.50 -2.72
CA VAL A 70 -21.49 -16.49 -1.80
C VAL A 70 -20.95 -15.30 -2.58
N THR A 71 -21.38 -14.11 -2.18
CA THR A 71 -20.76 -12.87 -2.70
C THR A 71 -19.54 -12.55 -1.86
N TYR A 72 -18.38 -12.50 -2.48
CA TYR A 72 -17.13 -12.18 -1.84
C TYR A 72 -16.76 -10.69 -2.01
N ASP A 73 -16.12 -10.14 -1.01
CA ASP A 73 -15.42 -8.85 -1.15
C ASP A 73 -14.09 -9.09 -1.86
N ALA A 74 -13.88 -8.42 -2.99
CA ALA A 74 -12.69 -8.64 -3.82
C ALA A 74 -11.38 -8.24 -3.11
N VAL A 75 -11.40 -7.20 -2.28
CA VAL A 75 -10.21 -6.76 -1.52
C VAL A 75 -9.82 -7.80 -0.48
N LEU A 76 -10.80 -8.33 0.25
CA LEU A 76 -10.55 -9.37 1.25
C LEU A 76 -10.06 -10.66 0.60
N ARG A 77 -10.58 -11.00 -0.58
CA ARG A 77 -10.16 -12.22 -1.31
C ARG A 77 -8.72 -12.10 -1.81
N VAL A 78 -8.35 -11.01 -2.49
CA VAL A 78 -6.97 -10.82 -2.97
C VAL A 78 -5.99 -10.76 -1.81
N SER A 79 -6.38 -10.15 -0.69
CA SER A 79 -5.57 -10.12 0.54
C SER A 79 -5.35 -11.52 1.11
N ALA A 80 -6.40 -12.34 1.19
CA ALA A 80 -6.30 -13.72 1.67
C ALA A 80 -5.38 -14.57 0.79
N ILE A 81 -5.47 -14.42 -0.54
CA ILE A 81 -4.60 -15.13 -1.48
C ILE A 81 -3.14 -14.69 -1.33
N ARG A 82 -2.87 -13.38 -1.31
CA ARG A 82 -1.50 -12.86 -1.12
C ARG A 82 -0.88 -13.37 0.18
N LEU A 83 -1.64 -13.38 1.28
CA LEU A 83 -1.18 -13.93 2.57
C LEU A 83 -0.92 -15.43 2.50
N HIS A 84 -1.79 -16.19 1.81
CA HIS A 84 -1.59 -17.63 1.60
C HIS A 84 -0.30 -17.90 0.79
N LEU A 85 -0.05 -17.12 -0.26
CA LEU A 85 1.19 -17.23 -1.04
C LEU A 85 2.41 -16.86 -0.20
N LEU A 86 2.34 -15.79 0.60
CA LEU A 86 3.43 -15.36 1.48
C LEU A 86 3.76 -16.43 2.53
N GLU A 87 2.76 -17.05 3.13
CA GLU A 87 2.91 -18.17 4.09
C GLU A 87 3.63 -19.39 3.47
N ASN A 88 3.41 -19.63 2.18
CA ASN A 88 4.03 -20.73 1.44
C ASN A 88 5.35 -20.32 0.75
N SER A 89 5.76 -19.07 0.86
CA SER A 89 6.98 -18.56 0.24
C SER A 89 8.23 -19.01 0.99
N LYS A 90 9.32 -19.23 0.24
CA LYS A 90 10.63 -19.65 0.77
C LYS A 90 11.71 -18.59 0.55
N GLY A 91 11.37 -17.49 -0.11
CA GLY A 91 12.30 -16.41 -0.40
C GLY A 91 12.62 -15.57 0.84
N SER A 92 13.90 -15.18 0.99
CA SER A 92 14.30 -14.12 1.92
C SER A 92 13.84 -12.75 1.45
N TYR A 93 13.47 -12.66 0.17
CA TYR A 93 12.85 -11.50 -0.46
C TYR A 93 11.63 -11.95 -1.26
N TYR A 94 10.71 -11.02 -1.50
CA TYR A 94 9.59 -11.31 -2.38
C TYR A 94 9.15 -10.08 -3.19
N CYS A 95 8.47 -10.35 -4.30
CA CYS A 95 7.75 -9.38 -5.12
C CYS A 95 6.29 -9.81 -5.21
N ILE A 96 5.38 -8.85 -5.38
CA ILE A 96 3.96 -9.10 -5.65
C ILE A 96 3.69 -8.64 -7.08
N LEU A 97 2.82 -9.36 -7.79
CA LEU A 97 2.32 -8.94 -9.10
C LEU A 97 0.85 -9.29 -9.22
N ASP A 98 0.02 -8.35 -9.64
CA ASP A 98 -1.35 -8.65 -10.02
C ASP A 98 -1.39 -9.21 -11.45
N GLY A 99 -2.26 -10.18 -11.69
CA GLY A 99 -2.24 -10.99 -12.90
C GLY A 99 -2.53 -10.24 -14.20
N ASP A 100 -3.07 -9.03 -14.13
CA ASP A 100 -3.28 -8.14 -15.27
C ASP A 100 -2.13 -7.13 -15.49
N ASP A 101 -1.12 -7.11 -14.60
CA ASP A 101 0.06 -6.26 -14.69
C ASP A 101 1.26 -7.00 -15.28
N TRP A 102 2.33 -6.26 -15.63
CA TRP A 102 3.58 -6.85 -16.11
C TRP A 102 4.79 -5.96 -15.86
N TYR A 103 5.97 -6.59 -15.77
CA TYR A 103 7.22 -5.87 -15.64
C TYR A 103 7.75 -5.35 -16.98
N LEU A 104 8.26 -4.12 -16.99
CA LEU A 104 8.80 -3.42 -18.16
C LEU A 104 10.32 -3.56 -18.31
N THR A 105 11.02 -3.91 -17.22
CA THR A 105 12.49 -3.96 -17.19
C THR A 105 12.95 -5.31 -16.64
N LYS A 106 14.11 -5.76 -17.11
CA LYS A 106 14.65 -7.08 -16.72
C LYS A 106 15.57 -7.04 -15.49
N THR A 107 16.04 -5.87 -15.06
CA THR A 107 17.18 -5.75 -14.11
C THR A 107 16.79 -5.24 -12.73
N PHE A 108 15.55 -4.79 -12.53
CA PHE A 108 15.18 -4.11 -11.28
C PHE A 108 15.34 -4.99 -10.03
N VAL A 109 15.07 -6.29 -10.15
CA VAL A 109 15.26 -7.23 -9.04
C VAL A 109 16.74 -7.34 -8.67
N GLN A 110 17.62 -7.43 -9.67
CA GLN A 110 19.07 -7.47 -9.45
C GLN A 110 19.56 -6.19 -8.77
N GLU A 111 19.10 -5.03 -9.22
CA GLU A 111 19.42 -3.72 -8.63
C GLU A 111 18.95 -3.63 -7.17
N ALA A 112 17.70 -4.04 -6.91
CA ALA A 112 17.14 -4.05 -5.57
C ALA A 112 17.90 -4.96 -4.61
N LEU A 113 18.17 -6.22 -5.02
CA LEU A 113 18.90 -7.17 -4.19
C LEU A 113 20.32 -6.68 -3.89
N HIS A 114 20.99 -6.05 -4.86
CA HIS A 114 22.31 -5.47 -4.64
C HIS A 114 22.29 -4.40 -3.54
N ILE A 115 21.35 -3.48 -3.59
CA ILE A 115 21.19 -2.39 -2.60
C ILE A 115 20.82 -2.96 -1.23
N MET A 116 19.82 -3.85 -1.18
CA MET A 116 19.30 -4.37 0.07
C MET A 116 20.28 -5.34 0.76
N GLU A 117 21.18 -5.98 0.02
CA GLU A 117 22.24 -6.82 0.60
C GLU A 117 23.36 -5.97 1.23
N GLN A 118 23.67 -4.81 0.66
CA GLN A 118 24.62 -3.87 1.24
C GLN A 118 24.08 -3.15 2.47
N ASP A 119 22.74 -3.01 2.58
CA ASP A 119 22.09 -2.31 3.67
C ASP A 119 20.97 -3.14 4.29
N GLN A 120 21.31 -3.81 5.38
CA GLN A 120 20.38 -4.70 6.11
C GLN A 120 19.28 -3.92 6.86
N THR A 121 19.36 -2.60 6.94
CA THR A 121 18.31 -1.77 7.53
C THR A 121 17.16 -1.47 6.57
N LEU A 122 17.28 -1.89 5.30
CA LEU A 122 16.24 -1.72 4.31
C LEU A 122 15.30 -2.94 4.30
N SER A 123 14.01 -2.67 4.40
CA SER A 123 12.94 -3.67 4.22
C SER A 123 12.27 -3.56 2.86
N ILE A 124 12.41 -2.42 2.16
CA ILE A 124 11.80 -2.14 0.87
C ILE A 124 12.83 -1.53 -0.07
N CYS A 125 12.93 -2.05 -1.30
CA CYS A 125 13.48 -1.33 -2.44
C CYS A 125 12.35 -1.06 -3.44
N ALA A 126 12.00 0.20 -3.61
CA ALA A 126 10.85 0.68 -4.37
C ALA A 126 11.27 1.34 -5.68
N PHE A 127 10.46 1.15 -6.70
CA PHE A 127 10.63 1.71 -8.03
C PHE A 127 9.38 2.47 -8.47
N ASN A 128 9.46 3.08 -9.64
CA ASN A 128 8.34 3.77 -10.24
C ASN A 128 7.52 2.85 -11.15
N PHE A 129 6.31 3.28 -11.48
CA PHE A 129 5.40 2.56 -12.37
C PHE A 129 4.70 3.49 -13.35
N ALA A 130 4.06 2.90 -14.36
CA ALA A 130 3.21 3.62 -15.29
C ALA A 130 1.80 3.03 -15.28
N TRP A 131 0.79 3.91 -15.28
CA TRP A 131 -0.58 3.50 -15.65
C TRP A 131 -0.64 3.27 -17.15
N VAL A 132 -1.18 2.13 -17.54
CA VAL A 132 -1.33 1.75 -18.95
C VAL A 132 -2.79 1.45 -19.25
N SER A 133 -3.38 2.20 -20.15
CA SER A 133 -4.68 1.93 -20.77
C SER A 133 -4.50 1.63 -22.27
N ASN A 134 -5.57 1.29 -22.95
CA ASN A 134 -5.48 1.00 -24.40
C ASN A 134 -4.92 2.17 -25.21
N ASP A 135 -5.17 3.40 -24.78
CA ASP A 135 -4.90 4.62 -25.56
C ASP A 135 -3.89 5.56 -24.91
N ASP A 136 -3.43 5.26 -23.68
CA ASP A 136 -2.56 6.18 -22.93
C ASP A 136 -1.60 5.46 -21.98
N ILE A 137 -0.40 6.04 -21.85
CA ILE A 137 0.62 5.62 -20.88
C ILE A 137 0.98 6.84 -20.04
N LYS A 138 0.72 6.77 -18.74
CA LYS A 138 1.03 7.85 -17.81
C LYS A 138 2.01 7.38 -16.75
N ILE A 139 3.21 7.97 -16.74
CA ILE A 139 4.22 7.68 -15.71
C ILE A 139 3.81 8.31 -14.40
N HIS A 140 3.89 7.54 -13.32
CA HIS A 140 3.68 8.04 -11.97
C HIS A 140 4.78 9.03 -11.58
N SER A 141 4.43 10.04 -10.79
CA SER A 141 5.37 11.06 -10.30
C SER A 141 5.25 11.16 -8.78
N PRO A 142 5.93 10.30 -8.04
CA PRO A 142 5.90 10.33 -6.58
C PRO A 142 6.64 11.56 -6.03
N SER A 143 6.28 12.00 -4.85
CA SER A 143 6.89 13.15 -4.18
C SER A 143 8.17 12.83 -3.40
N ILE A 144 8.66 11.58 -3.51
CA ILE A 144 9.91 11.14 -2.85
C ILE A 144 11.11 11.26 -3.79
N LYS A 145 12.31 11.36 -3.21
CA LYS A 145 13.56 11.46 -3.95
C LYS A 145 14.24 10.10 -4.07
N GLU A 146 15.10 9.96 -5.06
CA GLU A 146 15.99 8.82 -5.19
C GLU A 146 16.86 8.65 -3.93
N GLY A 147 17.09 7.40 -3.53
CA GLY A 147 17.88 7.04 -2.37
C GLY A 147 17.05 6.61 -1.17
N LYS A 148 17.64 6.66 0.01
CA LYS A 148 16.97 6.34 1.26
C LYS A 148 15.90 7.38 1.59
N ASN A 149 14.71 6.91 1.88
CA ASN A 149 13.59 7.72 2.31
C ASN A 149 13.11 7.27 3.68
N SER A 150 12.71 8.22 4.50
CA SER A 150 12.11 7.89 5.79
C SER A 150 10.70 7.34 5.61
N ALA A 151 10.32 6.41 6.48
CA ALA A 151 8.96 5.92 6.55
C ALA A 151 7.95 7.07 6.74
N GLN A 152 8.33 8.10 7.47
CA GLN A 152 7.50 9.27 7.71
C GLN A 152 7.19 10.03 6.41
N GLU A 153 8.17 10.20 5.52
CA GLU A 153 7.95 10.86 4.22
C GLU A 153 6.99 10.04 3.37
N TYR A 154 7.19 8.73 3.29
CA TYR A 154 6.30 7.83 2.55
C TYR A 154 4.88 7.86 3.11
N LEU A 155 4.71 7.59 4.41
CA LEU A 155 3.39 7.47 5.04
C LEU A 155 2.57 8.77 4.96
N LEU A 156 3.19 9.93 4.87
CA LEU A 156 2.47 11.21 4.86
C LEU A 156 2.13 11.76 3.48
N THR A 157 2.87 11.40 2.44
CA THR A 157 2.88 12.20 1.23
C THR A 157 2.77 11.45 -0.09
N THR A 158 3.08 10.16 -0.13
CA THR A 158 3.22 9.50 -1.42
C THR A 158 2.51 8.14 -1.50
N TYR A 159 2.37 7.65 -2.72
CA TYR A 159 1.92 6.31 -3.05
C TYR A 159 2.94 5.68 -3.98
N ILE A 160 3.28 4.44 -3.72
CA ILE A 160 4.05 3.55 -4.61
C ILE A 160 3.28 2.24 -4.69
N HIS A 161 3.14 1.70 -5.89
CA HIS A 161 2.48 0.42 -6.10
C HIS A 161 3.36 -0.71 -5.53
N ALA A 162 2.79 -1.59 -4.70
CA ALA A 162 3.55 -2.69 -4.09
C ALA A 162 4.18 -3.62 -5.13
N ALA A 163 3.55 -3.80 -6.30
CA ALA A 163 4.12 -4.57 -7.41
C ALA A 163 5.38 -3.93 -8.03
N ALA A 164 5.63 -2.65 -7.78
CA ALA A 164 6.88 -1.98 -8.18
C ALA A 164 7.94 -2.02 -7.07
N CYS A 165 7.86 -2.98 -6.14
CA CYS A 165 8.78 -3.10 -5.01
C CYS A 165 9.39 -4.50 -4.91
N VAL A 166 10.59 -4.55 -4.35
CA VAL A 166 11.19 -5.76 -3.80
C VAL A 166 11.19 -5.62 -2.29
N PHE A 167 10.62 -6.60 -1.60
CA PHE A 167 10.48 -6.62 -0.15
C PHE A 167 11.43 -7.64 0.47
N ARG A 168 12.09 -7.27 1.57
CA ARG A 168 12.71 -8.25 2.46
C ARG A 168 11.60 -8.98 3.20
N ASN A 169 11.60 -10.30 3.24
CA ASN A 169 10.58 -11.05 3.95
C ASN A 169 10.79 -10.90 5.47
N VAL A 170 10.02 -10.03 6.08
CA VAL A 170 10.02 -9.73 7.53
C VAL A 170 8.86 -10.42 8.25
N PHE A 171 8.07 -11.22 7.53
CA PHE A 171 6.89 -11.88 8.07
C PHE A 171 7.25 -13.26 8.65
N ASP A 172 7.09 -13.39 9.95
CA ASP A 172 7.01 -14.66 10.66
C ASP A 172 5.55 -15.15 10.74
N MET A 173 5.33 -16.31 11.32
CA MET A 173 3.99 -16.89 11.44
C MET A 173 3.05 -16.05 12.31
N GLU A 174 3.56 -15.34 13.31
CA GLU A 174 2.77 -14.46 14.17
C GLU A 174 2.26 -13.24 13.39
N LYS A 175 3.14 -12.59 12.64
CA LYS A 175 2.79 -11.46 11.77
C LYS A 175 1.83 -11.88 10.66
N ILE A 176 2.04 -13.05 10.04
CA ILE A 176 1.12 -13.58 9.02
C ILE A 176 -0.26 -13.82 9.63
N GLN A 177 -0.33 -14.47 10.80
CA GLN A 177 -1.59 -14.72 11.49
C GLN A 177 -2.30 -13.42 11.84
N PHE A 178 -1.56 -12.44 12.34
CA PHE A 178 -2.07 -11.10 12.58
C PHE A 178 -2.65 -10.46 11.30
N MET A 179 -1.93 -10.50 10.17
CA MET A 179 -2.43 -9.96 8.89
C MET A 179 -3.67 -10.72 8.39
N LYS A 180 -3.78 -12.02 8.62
CA LYS A 180 -5.01 -12.80 8.33
C LYS A 180 -6.20 -12.35 9.19
N GLU A 181 -5.99 -12.04 10.45
CA GLU A 181 -7.03 -11.51 11.33
C GLU A 181 -7.48 -10.10 10.93
N LEU A 182 -6.56 -9.28 10.42
CA LEU A 182 -6.86 -8.01 9.79
C LEU A 182 -7.78 -8.16 8.58
N GLY A 183 -7.53 -9.19 7.78
CA GLY A 183 -8.20 -9.42 6.51
C GLY A 183 -7.75 -8.51 5.36
N PHE A 184 -6.77 -7.62 5.59
CA PHE A 184 -6.24 -6.71 4.56
C PHE A 184 -4.74 -6.92 4.36
N PHE A 185 -4.35 -7.14 3.12
CA PHE A 185 -2.96 -7.22 2.69
C PHE A 185 -2.83 -6.61 1.29
N ASP A 186 -3.05 -5.31 1.23
CA ASP A 186 -2.95 -4.50 0.03
C ASP A 186 -1.68 -3.63 0.03
N ASP A 187 -1.52 -2.79 -0.99
CA ASP A 187 -0.33 -1.98 -1.18
C ASP A 187 0.03 -1.15 0.05
N GLN A 188 -0.95 -0.48 0.66
CA GLN A 188 -0.68 0.43 1.78
C GLN A 188 -0.33 -0.33 3.06
N ASN A 189 -0.99 -1.45 3.29
CA ASN A 189 -0.73 -2.32 4.44
C ASN A 189 0.62 -3.01 4.36
N ILE A 190 0.96 -3.53 3.17
CA ILE A 190 2.26 -4.15 2.91
C ILE A 190 3.38 -3.15 3.18
N MET A 191 3.28 -1.96 2.60
CA MET A 191 4.27 -0.91 2.82
C MET A 191 4.36 -0.49 4.29
N ALA A 192 3.22 -0.26 4.95
CA ALA A 192 3.18 0.12 6.35
C ALA A 192 3.77 -0.95 7.27
N ALA A 193 3.49 -2.24 7.02
CA ALA A 193 4.04 -3.36 7.77
C ALA A 193 5.57 -3.42 7.66
N HIS A 194 6.12 -3.32 6.44
CA HIS A 194 7.56 -3.35 6.22
C HIS A 194 8.29 -2.17 6.85
N LEU A 195 7.67 -0.99 6.82
CA LEU A 195 8.25 0.22 7.42
C LEU A 195 8.31 0.17 8.96
N GLN A 196 7.59 -0.75 9.62
CA GLN A 196 7.79 -1.02 11.05
C GLN A 196 9.16 -1.68 11.32
N ASP A 197 9.64 -2.50 10.40
CA ASP A 197 10.84 -3.32 10.58
C ASP A 197 12.09 -2.75 9.88
N GLY A 198 11.91 -1.85 8.89
CA GLY A 198 13.06 -1.30 8.16
C GLY A 198 12.75 -0.01 7.41
N GLY A 199 13.76 0.45 6.65
CA GLY A 199 13.67 1.62 5.79
C GLY A 199 13.30 1.27 4.35
N MET A 200 13.11 2.32 3.54
CA MET A 200 12.85 2.23 2.11
C MET A 200 13.96 2.92 1.32
N TYR A 201 14.37 2.28 0.22
CA TYR A 201 15.20 2.89 -0.82
C TYR A 201 14.35 3.05 -2.08
N TYR A 202 14.36 4.23 -2.70
CA TYR A 202 13.60 4.50 -3.91
C TYR A 202 14.51 4.76 -5.11
N ILE A 203 14.18 4.15 -6.26
CA ILE A 203 14.83 4.35 -7.56
C ILE A 203 13.77 4.85 -8.55
N PRO A 204 13.97 6.01 -9.22
CA PRO A 204 12.96 6.61 -10.12
C PRO A 204 12.90 5.93 -11.49
N LYS A 205 13.10 4.61 -11.54
CA LYS A 205 13.04 3.78 -12.75
C LYS A 205 11.65 3.18 -12.87
N VAL A 206 11.02 3.34 -14.01
CA VAL A 206 9.71 2.75 -14.30
C VAL A 206 9.90 1.26 -14.58
N VAL A 207 9.42 0.40 -13.69
CA VAL A 207 9.60 -1.06 -13.78
C VAL A 207 8.31 -1.83 -13.97
N LEU A 208 7.17 -1.24 -13.65
CA LEU A 208 5.85 -1.86 -13.68
C LEU A 208 4.92 -1.12 -14.63
N ALA A 209 4.22 -1.86 -15.45
CA ALA A 209 3.03 -1.41 -16.17
C ALA A 209 1.79 -1.84 -15.38
N TYR A 210 1.12 -0.87 -14.76
CA TYR A 210 -0.14 -1.05 -14.04
C TYR A 210 -1.30 -0.84 -15.00
N ARG A 211 -2.00 -1.93 -15.32
CA ARG A 211 -3.09 -1.92 -16.30
C ARG A 211 -4.36 -1.26 -15.76
N GLN A 212 -4.91 -0.37 -16.57
CA GLN A 212 -6.20 0.28 -16.28
C GLN A 212 -7.31 -0.41 -17.09
N THR A 213 -7.88 -1.48 -16.54
CA THR A 213 -8.93 -2.26 -17.23
C THR A 213 -10.31 -1.60 -17.14
N GLY A 214 -10.48 -0.60 -16.27
CA GLY A 214 -11.78 0.00 -15.95
C GLY A 214 -12.68 -0.88 -15.06
N SER A 215 -12.37 -2.16 -14.91
CA SER A 215 -13.08 -3.13 -14.07
C SER A 215 -12.23 -3.66 -12.90
N GLY A 216 -11.03 -3.10 -12.70
CA GLY A 216 -10.15 -3.46 -11.58
C GLY A 216 -10.78 -3.10 -10.23
N ILE A 217 -10.37 -3.80 -9.17
CA ILE A 217 -10.90 -3.64 -7.80
C ILE A 217 -10.83 -2.16 -7.38
N TRP A 218 -9.67 -1.55 -7.50
CA TRP A 218 -9.46 -0.16 -7.07
C TRP A 218 -10.10 0.87 -8.01
N THR A 219 -10.03 0.65 -9.33
CA THR A 219 -10.60 1.56 -10.33
C THR A 219 -12.12 1.55 -10.35
N GLY A 220 -12.75 0.44 -9.95
CA GLY A 220 -14.20 0.30 -9.82
C GLY A 220 -14.77 0.89 -8.52
N MET A 221 -13.94 1.25 -7.53
CA MET A 221 -14.40 1.80 -6.27
C MET A 221 -14.72 3.29 -6.35
N SER A 222 -15.80 3.71 -5.71
CA SER A 222 -16.08 5.13 -5.47
C SER A 222 -15.06 5.75 -4.51
N GLN A 223 -14.92 7.08 -4.52
CA GLN A 223 -14.06 7.76 -3.55
C GLN A 223 -14.50 7.52 -2.10
N TYR A 224 -15.79 7.32 -1.88
CA TYR A 224 -16.32 7.00 -0.57
C TYR A 224 -15.84 5.62 -0.09
N GLU A 225 -15.95 4.59 -0.95
CA GLU A 225 -15.46 3.24 -0.65
C GLU A 225 -13.97 3.21 -0.33
N LYS A 226 -13.15 3.95 -1.11
CA LYS A 226 -11.70 4.08 -0.86
C LYS A 226 -11.41 4.66 0.52
N HIS A 227 -12.11 5.71 0.93
CA HIS A 227 -11.93 6.27 2.27
C HIS A 227 -12.46 5.36 3.39
N VAL A 228 -13.50 4.57 3.12
CA VAL A 228 -13.97 3.55 4.05
C VAL A 228 -12.87 2.52 4.28
N LEU A 229 -12.30 2.01 3.19
CA LEU A 229 -11.23 1.02 3.22
C LEU A 229 -10.00 1.55 3.95
N ASP A 230 -9.49 2.72 3.55
CA ASP A 230 -8.36 3.38 4.22
C ASP A 230 -8.59 3.56 5.72
N ALA A 231 -9.80 3.97 6.11
CA ALA A 231 -10.13 4.18 7.52
C ALA A 231 -10.08 2.87 8.32
N PHE A 232 -10.51 1.76 7.70
CA PHE A 232 -10.40 0.44 8.31
C PHE A 232 -8.96 0.01 8.50
N GLU A 233 -8.20 0.05 7.44
CA GLU A 233 -6.81 -0.39 7.40
C GLU A 233 -5.96 0.35 8.41
N TYR A 234 -6.05 1.67 8.41
CA TYR A 234 -5.26 2.49 9.33
C TYR A 234 -5.73 2.45 10.78
N ASP A 235 -7.03 2.22 11.08
CA ASP A 235 -7.47 2.00 12.47
C ASP A 235 -6.78 0.78 13.08
N ILE A 236 -6.64 -0.26 12.29
CA ILE A 236 -6.00 -1.49 12.72
C ILE A 236 -4.50 -1.27 12.89
N PHE A 237 -3.86 -0.71 11.89
CA PHE A 237 -2.43 -0.41 11.96
C PHE A 237 -2.07 0.47 13.16
N THR A 238 -2.91 1.45 13.53
CA THR A 238 -2.64 2.29 14.71
C THR A 238 -2.63 1.52 16.02
N LYS A 239 -3.31 0.39 16.11
CA LYS A 239 -3.35 -0.45 17.30
C LYS A 239 -2.12 -1.36 17.46
N HIS A 240 -1.47 -1.65 16.36
CA HIS A 240 -0.36 -2.59 16.27
C HIS A 240 0.97 -1.97 15.83
N ALA A 241 0.93 -0.71 15.41
CA ALA A 241 2.13 0.02 15.04
C ALA A 241 3.00 0.31 16.27
N HIS A 242 4.22 -0.21 16.27
CA HIS A 242 5.24 0.13 17.29
C HIS A 242 6.13 1.29 16.86
N LYS A 243 6.10 1.66 15.56
CA LYS A 243 6.74 2.85 15.00
C LYS A 243 5.73 3.62 14.14
N TYR A 244 5.95 4.91 13.97
CA TYR A 244 5.14 5.78 13.10
C TYR A 244 3.63 5.81 13.41
N GLU A 245 3.23 5.46 14.63
CA GLU A 245 1.82 5.47 15.06
C GLU A 245 1.15 6.81 14.75
N LYS A 246 1.86 7.91 14.96
CA LYS A 246 1.33 9.27 14.73
C LYS A 246 1.00 9.53 13.25
N GLU A 247 1.86 9.10 12.34
CA GLU A 247 1.70 9.26 10.90
C GLU A 247 0.57 8.38 10.37
N ILE A 248 0.52 7.13 10.80
CA ILE A 248 -0.53 6.17 10.50
C ILE A 248 -1.88 6.69 11.02
N ARG A 249 -1.92 7.14 12.26
CA ARG A 249 -3.10 7.74 12.88
C ARG A 249 -3.59 9.00 12.13
N LEU A 250 -2.70 9.78 11.57
CA LEU A 250 -3.07 10.97 10.79
C LEU A 250 -3.76 10.58 9.46
N ARG A 251 -3.30 9.52 8.80
CA ARG A 251 -3.99 8.95 7.62
C ARG A 251 -5.37 8.44 7.99
N PHE A 252 -5.44 7.62 9.05
CA PHE A 252 -6.71 7.14 9.60
C PHE A 252 -7.72 8.27 9.81
N PHE A 253 -7.34 9.32 10.53
CA PHE A 253 -8.25 10.43 10.80
C PHE A 253 -8.65 11.23 9.56
N THR A 254 -7.80 11.26 8.54
CA THR A 254 -8.14 11.93 7.28
C THR A 254 -9.27 11.21 6.56
N SER A 255 -9.18 9.89 6.41
CA SER A 255 -10.21 9.08 5.77
C SER A 255 -11.46 8.96 6.64
N LEU A 256 -11.29 8.77 7.95
CA LEU A 256 -12.38 8.71 8.91
C LEU A 256 -13.24 9.96 8.92
N LYS A 257 -12.63 11.14 8.83
CA LYS A 257 -13.37 12.41 8.74
C LYS A 257 -14.26 12.46 7.50
N PHE A 258 -13.76 11.98 6.37
CA PHE A 258 -14.54 11.93 5.14
C PHE A 258 -15.74 10.98 5.29
N VAL A 259 -15.49 9.78 5.77
CA VAL A 259 -16.52 8.75 6.01
C VAL A 259 -17.58 9.27 7.00
N TRP A 260 -17.16 9.87 8.09
CA TRP A 260 -18.10 10.41 9.09
C TRP A 260 -18.95 11.54 8.54
N SER A 261 -18.39 12.45 7.77
CA SER A 261 -19.12 13.57 7.17
C SER A 261 -20.17 13.13 6.14
N ASN A 262 -19.99 11.93 5.57
CA ASN A 262 -20.85 11.35 4.55
C ASN A 262 -21.45 9.99 4.98
N ARG A 263 -21.64 9.76 6.28
CA ARG A 263 -22.02 8.46 6.85
C ARG A 263 -23.38 7.93 6.41
N ASP A 264 -24.28 8.82 5.99
CA ASP A 264 -25.57 8.51 5.38
C ASP A 264 -25.43 7.78 4.03
N ARG A 265 -24.30 7.95 3.35
CA ARG A 265 -23.97 7.28 2.09
C ARG A 265 -23.42 5.84 2.28
N PHE A 266 -23.13 5.43 3.52
CA PHE A 266 -22.42 4.17 3.80
C PHE A 266 -23.10 2.95 3.15
N TYR A 267 -24.38 2.75 3.38
CA TYR A 267 -25.12 1.64 2.80
C TYR A 267 -25.42 1.81 1.31
N ILE A 268 -25.53 3.05 0.84
CA ILE A 268 -25.80 3.37 -0.56
C ILE A 268 -24.57 3.03 -1.41
N GLU A 269 -23.40 3.49 -1.01
CA GLU A 269 -22.14 3.32 -1.77
C GLU A 269 -21.60 1.88 -1.69
N LEU A 270 -21.68 1.25 -0.52
CA LEU A 270 -21.17 -0.10 -0.32
C LEU A 270 -22.15 -1.20 -0.66
N GLY A 271 -23.45 -0.93 -0.65
CA GLY A 271 -24.49 -1.94 -0.66
C GLY A 271 -24.58 -2.70 0.66
N SER A 272 -25.74 -3.25 0.97
CA SER A 272 -26.04 -3.85 2.28
C SER A 272 -25.10 -4.99 2.66
N LYS A 273 -24.73 -5.85 1.70
CA LYS A 273 -23.91 -7.04 1.93
C LYS A 273 -22.46 -6.69 2.24
N LYS A 274 -21.86 -5.81 1.44
CA LYS A 274 -20.49 -5.30 1.65
C LYS A 274 -20.39 -4.49 2.94
N ALA A 275 -21.37 -3.61 3.19
CA ALA A 275 -21.48 -2.86 4.43
C ALA A 275 -21.53 -3.77 5.67
N SER A 276 -22.29 -4.87 5.63
CA SER A 276 -22.38 -5.84 6.71
C SER A 276 -21.04 -6.51 7.00
N ASN A 277 -20.25 -6.83 5.95
CA ASN A 277 -18.92 -7.40 6.09
C ASN A 277 -17.97 -6.42 6.82
N TYR A 278 -17.94 -5.17 6.42
CA TYR A 278 -17.12 -4.15 7.08
C TYR A 278 -17.57 -3.88 8.52
N ILE A 279 -18.87 -3.82 8.79
CA ILE A 279 -19.38 -3.69 10.15
C ILE A 279 -18.99 -4.89 11.01
N SER A 280 -19.08 -6.12 10.47
CA SER A 280 -18.66 -7.32 11.18
C SER A 280 -17.17 -7.29 11.51
N LEU A 281 -16.35 -6.91 10.55
CA LEU A 281 -14.90 -6.74 10.76
C LEU A 281 -14.60 -5.66 11.81
N ALA A 282 -15.24 -4.49 11.71
CA ALA A 282 -15.10 -3.41 12.69
C ALA A 282 -15.48 -3.84 14.12
N LYS A 283 -16.54 -4.64 14.26
CA LYS A 283 -16.94 -5.21 15.56
C LYS A 283 -15.89 -6.15 16.14
N LYS A 284 -15.33 -7.05 15.32
CA LYS A 284 -14.27 -7.98 15.75
C LYS A 284 -13.04 -7.23 16.25
N LEU A 285 -12.72 -6.11 15.65
CA LEU A 285 -11.56 -5.29 15.94
C LEU A 285 -11.83 -4.23 17.03
N ASP A 286 -13.01 -4.25 17.65
CA ASP A 286 -13.49 -3.22 18.60
C ASP A 286 -13.37 -1.80 18.03
N GLY A 287 -13.71 -1.66 16.74
CA GLY A 287 -13.37 -0.52 15.93
C GLY A 287 -14.17 0.74 16.23
N LEU A 288 -13.46 1.84 16.36
CA LEU A 288 -14.00 3.21 16.37
C LEU A 288 -14.88 3.47 15.14
N PHE A 289 -14.58 2.83 14.02
CA PHE A 289 -15.34 2.89 12.77
C PHE A 289 -16.80 2.44 12.93
N TYR A 290 -17.05 1.32 13.60
CA TYR A 290 -18.40 0.86 13.90
C TYR A 290 -19.17 1.89 14.74
N ARG A 291 -18.49 2.49 15.72
CA ARG A 291 -19.08 3.55 16.57
C ARG A 291 -19.46 4.79 15.74
N ILE A 292 -18.63 5.14 14.76
CA ILE A 292 -18.87 6.33 13.93
C ILE A 292 -20.03 6.14 12.96
N ILE A 293 -20.13 5.00 12.29
CA ILE A 293 -21.25 4.68 11.41
C ILE A 293 -22.56 4.69 12.18
N ASN A 294 -22.53 4.23 13.45
CA ASN A 294 -23.68 4.21 14.34
C ASN A 294 -23.68 5.40 15.32
N PHE A 295 -23.09 6.54 14.97
CA PHE A 295 -22.92 7.69 15.86
C PHE A 295 -24.22 8.12 16.54
N ASP A 296 -25.32 8.11 15.81
CA ASP A 296 -26.64 8.51 16.36
C ASP A 296 -27.17 7.50 17.39
N LYS A 297 -26.68 6.26 17.39
CA LYS A 297 -26.99 5.20 18.37
C LYS A 297 -26.00 5.14 19.54
N LEU A 298 -24.92 5.95 19.51
CA LEU A 298 -23.93 5.98 20.58
C LEU A 298 -24.48 6.62 21.83
N ASN A 299 -24.02 6.14 22.98
CA ASN A 299 -24.24 6.81 24.26
C ASN A 299 -23.47 8.15 24.32
N THR A 300 -23.79 8.99 25.30
CA THR A 300 -23.21 10.33 25.44
C THR A 300 -21.67 10.32 25.59
N LYS A 301 -21.12 9.32 26.30
CA LYS A 301 -19.66 9.16 26.53
C LYS A 301 -18.93 8.87 25.23
N ASP A 302 -19.44 7.92 24.43
CA ASP A 302 -18.84 7.54 23.16
C ASP A 302 -18.98 8.64 22.11
N ARG A 303 -20.12 9.36 22.07
CA ARG A 303 -20.28 10.56 21.22
C ARG A 303 -19.24 11.63 21.57
N HIS A 304 -18.96 11.84 22.84
CA HIS A 304 -17.95 12.79 23.27
C HIS A 304 -16.56 12.38 22.81
N CYS A 305 -16.21 11.09 22.95
CA CYS A 305 -14.93 10.51 22.50
C CYS A 305 -14.74 10.70 20.98
N VAL A 306 -15.73 10.34 20.17
CA VAL A 306 -15.69 10.51 18.72
C VAL A 306 -15.55 11.99 18.34
N ARG A 307 -16.29 12.90 18.99
CA ARG A 307 -16.18 14.34 18.75
C ARG A 307 -14.80 14.87 19.10
N LYS A 308 -14.19 14.42 20.18
CA LYS A 308 -12.84 14.82 20.61
C LYS A 308 -11.82 14.42 19.53
N ILE A 309 -11.85 13.17 19.05
CA ILE A 309 -10.95 12.67 18.01
C ILE A 309 -11.05 13.51 16.73
N LEU A 310 -12.28 13.82 16.28
CA LEU A 310 -12.50 14.63 15.10
C LEU A 310 -12.01 16.07 15.29
N LYS A 311 -12.20 16.63 16.50
CA LYS A 311 -11.72 17.98 16.85
C LYS A 311 -10.19 18.05 16.88
N ASP A 312 -9.53 17.07 17.46
CA ASP A 312 -8.07 16.99 17.50
C ASP A 312 -7.46 16.91 16.09
N THR A 313 -8.12 16.21 15.16
CA THR A 313 -7.71 16.16 13.74
C THR A 313 -7.81 17.52 13.07
N LEU A 314 -8.87 18.30 13.36
CA LEU A 314 -9.04 19.66 12.82
C LEU A 314 -7.96 20.61 13.36
N LEU A 315 -7.64 20.51 14.65
CA LEU A 315 -6.61 21.32 15.30
C LEU A 315 -5.23 21.05 14.66
N HIS A 316 -4.89 19.79 14.39
CA HIS A 316 -3.63 19.43 13.72
C HIS A 316 -3.55 19.98 12.29
N LYS A 317 -4.66 19.97 11.51
CA LYS A 317 -4.70 20.62 10.19
C LYS A 317 -4.53 22.12 10.29
N PHE A 318 -5.18 22.76 11.24
CA PHE A 318 -5.05 24.18 11.49
C PHE A 318 -3.61 24.57 11.84
N ILE A 319 -2.97 23.86 12.76
CA ILE A 319 -1.56 24.07 13.14
C ILE A 319 -0.62 23.90 11.92
N ARG A 320 -0.89 22.93 11.03
CA ARG A 320 -0.13 22.77 9.79
C ARG A 320 -0.30 23.93 8.83
N CYS A 321 -1.54 24.39 8.60
CA CYS A 321 -1.81 25.57 7.77
C CYS A 321 -1.10 26.82 8.34
N VAL A 322 -1.16 27.02 9.64
CA VAL A 322 -0.47 28.13 10.31
C VAL A 322 1.05 28.02 10.13
N LYS A 323 1.64 26.85 10.36
CA LYS A 323 3.09 26.63 10.13
C LYS A 323 3.50 26.84 8.67
N TYR A 324 2.65 26.43 7.72
CA TYR A 324 2.89 26.65 6.29
C TYR A 324 2.83 28.14 5.96
N MET A 325 1.82 28.87 6.47
CA MET A 325 1.69 30.32 6.28
C MET A 325 2.90 31.07 6.88
N PHE A 326 3.37 30.70 8.08
CA PHE A 326 4.58 31.29 8.66
C PHE A 326 5.84 31.00 7.82
N ARG A 327 5.97 29.80 7.23
CA ARG A 327 7.07 29.51 6.30
C ARG A 327 6.97 30.31 5.01
N LEU A 328 5.77 30.50 4.48
CA LEU A 328 5.52 31.31 3.28
C LEU A 328 5.81 32.79 3.55
N ALA A 329 5.30 33.32 4.66
CA ALA A 329 5.60 34.67 5.12
C ALA A 329 7.09 34.91 5.32
N GLY A 330 7.81 33.96 5.93
CA GLY A 330 9.25 34.02 6.08
C GLY A 330 10.02 34.02 4.76
N LYS A 331 9.54 33.29 3.74
CA LYS A 331 10.09 33.34 2.38
C LYS A 331 9.83 34.68 1.70
N ILE A 332 8.62 35.23 1.84
CA ILE A 332 8.25 36.53 1.27
C ILE A 332 9.03 37.64 1.95
N VAL A 333 9.17 37.62 3.27
CA VAL A 333 9.99 38.60 4.03
C VAL A 333 11.46 38.52 3.60
N LYS A 334 12.04 37.31 3.44
CA LYS A 334 13.41 37.16 2.92
C LYS A 334 13.56 37.66 1.48
N ALA A 335 12.54 37.51 0.63
CA ALA A 335 12.58 38.01 -0.74
C ALA A 335 12.43 39.52 -0.85
N LEU A 336 11.83 40.17 0.15
CA LEU A 336 11.63 41.60 0.22
C LEU A 336 12.76 42.34 0.97
N LEU A 337 13.65 41.60 1.67
CA LEU A 337 14.78 42.20 2.36
C LEU A 337 15.92 42.53 1.38
N PRO A 338 16.59 43.67 1.53
CA PRO A 338 17.80 43.98 0.76
C PRO A 338 18.86 42.89 0.92
N TYR A 339 19.55 42.56 -0.15
CA TYR A 339 20.51 41.43 -0.23
C TYR A 339 21.54 41.41 0.90
N TRP A 340 22.06 42.61 1.31
CA TRP A 340 23.01 42.73 2.40
C TRP A 340 22.44 42.35 3.79
N LEU A 341 21.15 42.47 4.00
CA LEU A 341 20.47 42.06 5.24
C LEU A 341 20.29 40.55 5.29
N VAL A 342 20.00 39.92 4.15
CA VAL A 342 19.86 38.44 4.03
C VAL A 342 21.20 37.76 4.33
N ASP A 343 22.30 38.38 3.91
CA ASP A 343 23.66 37.85 4.14
C ASP A 343 24.08 37.94 5.62
N LEU A 344 23.62 38.94 6.34
CA LEU A 344 23.82 39.06 7.80
C LEU A 344 23.11 37.96 8.60
N PHE A 345 21.91 37.54 8.18
CA PHE A 345 21.17 36.43 8.80
C PHE A 345 21.83 35.08 8.49
N ASN A 346 22.38 34.89 7.31
CA ASN A 346 23.06 33.66 6.91
C ASN A 346 24.41 33.49 7.59
N LYS A 347 25.14 34.58 7.90
CA LYS A 347 26.42 34.55 8.62
C LYS A 347 26.27 34.14 10.09
N LYS A 348 25.13 34.41 10.74
CA LYS A 348 24.89 34.03 12.14
C LYS A 348 24.62 32.53 12.34
N ASN A 349 24.33 31.78 11.27
CA ASN A 349 24.02 30.34 11.32
C ASN A 349 25.16 29.43 10.80
N LYS A 350 26.37 29.93 10.58
CA LYS A 350 27.52 29.05 10.34
C LYS A 350 28.11 28.64 11.69
N PRO A 351 28.23 27.35 11.99
CA PRO A 351 28.96 26.90 13.17
C PRO A 351 30.42 27.40 13.04
N ALA A 352 30.95 27.94 14.10
CA ALA A 352 32.35 28.29 14.20
C ALA A 352 33.19 27.02 13.97
N ILE A 353 33.83 26.91 12.83
CA ILE A 353 34.86 25.90 12.59
C ILE A 353 36.07 26.40 13.42
N GLY A 354 36.32 25.71 14.52
CA GLY A 354 37.46 25.94 15.38
C GLY A 354 38.79 25.75 14.64
N GLN A 355 39.69 26.63 14.91
CA GLN A 355 41.11 26.47 14.65
C GLN A 355 41.71 25.34 15.49
#